data_c3494b83306deb2a4ed82772cd817b31
#
_entry.id   c3494b83306deb2a4ed82772cd817b31
#
_cell.length_a   1.000
_cell.length_b   1.000
_cell.length_c   1.000
_cell.angle_alpha   90.00
_cell.angle_beta   90.00
_cell.angle_gamma   90.00
#
_symmetry.space_group_name_H-M   'P 1'
#
loop_
_entity.id
_entity.type
_entity.pdbx_description
1 polymer ?
#
loop_
_entity_poly.entity_id
_entity_poly.type
_entity_poly.pdbx_seq_one_letter_code
_entity_poly.pdbx_strand_id
1 'polypeptide(L)'
;MKRLLTTLIVLLGIFAGASAQKGLEINKVFGGKYINDPTVTETMMSGEQKFLRSHNLSTLATFRGESKTYSPILQPLVLADGTNAIGRNVRYRDGKLQYAFFILKPVETGGKKINRYLYYLNNENSKRPSAMLIYFDGSLSRTQAESLIRSLKK
;
A
#
# COMPACT_ATOMS: atom_id res chain seq x y z
N MET A 1 8.47 21.06 3.66
CA MET A 1 8.83 20.83 2.27
C MET A 1 8.50 19.43 1.79
N LYS A 2 8.91 18.36 2.46
CA LYS A 2 8.52 17.00 2.10
C LYS A 2 7.00 16.79 2.08
N ARG A 3 6.26 17.49 2.92
CA ARG A 3 4.81 17.41 3.01
C ARG A 3 4.08 17.97 1.79
N LEU A 4 4.57 19.07 1.24
CA LEU A 4 3.99 19.69 0.05
C LEU A 4 4.11 18.79 -1.18
N LEU A 5 5.25 18.11 -1.33
CA LEU A 5 5.48 17.16 -2.41
C LEU A 5 4.56 15.95 -2.28
N THR A 6 4.39 15.42 -1.05
CA THR A 6 3.49 14.29 -0.78
C THR A 6 2.05 14.67 -1.10
N THR A 7 1.63 15.87 -0.70
CA THR A 7 0.27 16.38 -0.99
C THR A 7 0.02 16.50 -2.49
N LEU A 8 0.99 16.99 -3.21
CA LEU A 8 0.88 17.15 -4.66
C LEU A 8 0.76 15.80 -5.38
N ILE A 9 1.53 14.80 -4.93
CA ILE A 9 1.48 13.45 -5.49
C ILE A 9 0.10 12.82 -5.26
N VAL A 10 -0.47 12.99 -4.07
CA VAL A 10 -1.81 12.50 -3.73
C VAL A 10 -2.86 13.10 -4.67
N LEU A 11 -2.81 14.42 -4.88
CA LEU A 11 -3.76 15.10 -5.76
C LEU A 11 -3.66 14.61 -7.20
N LEU A 12 -2.46 14.39 -7.70
CA LEU A 12 -2.25 13.88 -9.05
C LEU A 12 -2.70 12.42 -9.20
N GLY A 13 -2.58 11.64 -8.13
CA GLY A 13 -2.96 10.22 -8.15
C GLY A 13 -4.46 9.96 -8.16
N ILE A 14 -5.26 10.88 -7.63
CA ILE A 14 -6.71 10.68 -7.48
C ILE A 14 -7.42 10.48 -8.82
N PHE A 15 -6.92 11.06 -9.89
CA PHE A 15 -7.56 11.03 -11.19
C PHE A 15 -7.14 9.87 -12.10
N ALA A 16 -6.11 9.15 -11.73
CA ALA A 16 -5.54 8.13 -12.61
C ALA A 16 -6.11 6.73 -12.34
N GLY A 17 -7.39 6.63 -12.22
CA GLY A 17 -8.19 5.41 -12.17
C GLY A 17 -7.48 4.09 -11.85
N ALA A 18 -7.08 3.88 -10.60
CA ALA A 18 -6.50 2.62 -10.17
C ALA A 18 -7.57 1.52 -10.18
N SER A 19 -7.94 1.06 -11.39
CA SER A 19 -9.05 0.10 -11.56
C SER A 19 -8.81 -1.21 -10.83
N ALA A 20 -7.55 -1.66 -10.72
CA ALA A 20 -7.20 -2.88 -10.01
C ALA A 20 -7.28 -2.72 -8.48
N GLN A 21 -7.15 -1.50 -7.97
CA GLN A 21 -7.29 -1.17 -6.55
C GLN A 21 -8.76 -0.96 -6.16
N LYS A 22 -9.62 -0.72 -7.13
CA LYS A 22 -11.04 -0.47 -6.91
C LYS A 22 -11.70 -1.63 -6.14
N GLY A 23 -12.52 -1.29 -5.16
CA GLY A 23 -13.25 -2.28 -4.37
C GLY A 23 -12.48 -2.82 -3.16
N LEU A 24 -11.22 -2.46 -2.99
CA LEU A 24 -10.47 -2.86 -1.80
C LEU A 24 -10.82 -1.97 -0.59
N GLU A 25 -10.86 -2.59 0.58
CA GLU A 25 -11.17 -1.89 1.83
C GLU A 25 -10.10 -0.86 2.20
N ILE A 26 -8.84 -1.12 1.83
CA ILE A 26 -7.74 -0.19 2.08
C ILE A 26 -7.94 1.19 1.44
N ASN A 27 -8.78 1.29 0.42
CA ASN A 27 -9.07 2.57 -0.23
C ASN A 27 -9.68 3.60 0.73
N LYS A 28 -10.24 3.15 1.86
CA LYS A 28 -10.82 4.03 2.87
C LYS A 28 -9.79 4.95 3.54
N VAL A 29 -8.49 4.62 3.46
CA VAL A 29 -7.45 5.46 4.07
C VAL A 29 -6.69 6.32 3.07
N PHE A 30 -6.87 6.07 1.79
CA PHE A 30 -6.25 6.87 0.73
C PHE A 30 -7.15 8.04 0.30
N GLY A 31 -6.62 8.89 -0.57
CA GLY A 31 -7.35 10.03 -1.10
C GLY A 31 -7.23 11.30 -0.27
N GLY A 32 -6.23 11.39 0.59
CA GLY A 32 -5.96 12.60 1.36
C GLY A 32 -6.82 12.75 2.61
N LYS A 33 -7.54 11.71 3.02
CA LYS A 33 -8.41 11.76 4.20
C LYS A 33 -7.70 12.22 5.47
N TYR A 34 -6.44 11.84 5.64
CA TYR A 34 -5.65 12.14 6.84
C TYR A 34 -4.52 13.13 6.57
N ILE A 35 -4.62 13.90 5.51
CA ILE A 35 -3.55 14.78 5.04
C ILE A 35 -3.17 15.87 6.05
N ASN A 36 -4.11 16.26 6.92
CA ASN A 36 -3.86 17.28 7.94
C ASN A 36 -3.12 16.75 9.17
N ASP A 37 -2.97 15.44 9.29
CA ASP A 37 -2.18 14.85 10.37
C ASP A 37 -0.68 14.94 10.01
N PRO A 38 0.13 15.66 10.81
CA PRO A 38 1.55 15.83 10.50
C PRO A 38 2.36 14.52 10.55
N THR A 39 1.83 13.46 11.17
CA THR A 39 2.51 12.15 11.22
C THR A 39 2.27 11.33 9.98
N VAL A 40 1.28 11.70 9.16
CA VAL A 40 0.88 10.91 7.98
C VAL A 40 1.69 11.29 6.74
N THR A 41 2.18 10.28 6.06
CA THR A 41 2.74 10.39 4.71
C THR A 41 1.96 9.49 3.79
N GLU A 42 1.44 10.03 2.69
CA GLU A 42 0.67 9.28 1.70
C GLU A 42 1.25 9.54 0.32
N THR A 43 1.41 8.47 -0.46
CA THR A 43 1.86 8.56 -1.85
C THR A 43 0.93 7.72 -2.72
N MET A 44 0.53 8.25 -3.85
CA MET A 44 -0.22 7.49 -4.84
C MET A 44 0.33 7.81 -6.23
N MET A 45 0.75 6.78 -6.94
CA MET A 45 1.32 6.87 -8.27
C MET A 45 0.60 5.90 -9.21
N SER A 46 0.29 6.37 -10.40
CA SER A 46 -0.30 5.53 -11.45
C SER A 46 0.02 6.13 -12.82
N GLY A 47 -0.26 5.36 -13.89
CA GLY A 47 -0.04 5.81 -15.26
C GLY A 47 1.40 5.65 -15.75
N GLU A 48 1.81 6.52 -16.66
CA GLU A 48 3.04 6.40 -17.44
C GLU A 48 4.29 6.99 -16.76
N GLN A 49 4.41 6.84 -15.44
CA GLN A 49 5.57 7.35 -14.72
C GLN A 49 6.77 6.42 -14.86
N LYS A 50 7.96 7.00 -14.98
CA LYS A 50 9.22 6.25 -15.17
C LYS A 50 9.47 5.23 -14.06
N PHE A 51 9.24 5.60 -12.81
CA PHE A 51 9.42 4.71 -11.67
C PHE A 51 8.52 3.47 -11.81
N LEU A 52 7.26 3.67 -12.16
CA LEU A 52 6.32 2.56 -12.31
C LEU A 52 6.74 1.64 -13.45
N ARG A 53 7.10 2.19 -14.59
CA ARG A 53 7.55 1.37 -15.74
C ARG A 53 8.80 0.57 -15.42
N SER A 54 9.77 1.16 -14.73
CA SER A 54 11.02 0.48 -14.40
C SER A 54 10.84 -0.69 -13.42
N HIS A 55 9.71 -0.73 -12.72
CA HIS A 55 9.39 -1.79 -11.75
C HIS A 55 8.22 -2.67 -12.19
N ASN A 56 7.78 -2.56 -13.44
CA ASN A 56 6.62 -3.29 -13.97
C ASN A 56 5.34 -3.04 -13.17
N LEU A 57 5.18 -1.81 -12.67
CA LEU A 57 4.04 -1.37 -11.88
C LEU A 57 3.04 -0.59 -12.73
N SER A 58 1.76 -0.76 -12.42
CA SER A 58 0.68 0.09 -12.90
C SER A 58 0.26 1.10 -11.84
N THR A 59 0.26 0.68 -10.58
CA THR A 59 -0.13 1.52 -9.44
C THR A 59 0.77 1.24 -8.25
N LEU A 60 1.10 2.29 -7.50
CA LEU A 60 1.74 2.21 -6.20
C LEU A 60 1.05 3.18 -5.25
N ALA A 61 0.55 2.67 -4.14
CA ALA A 61 -0.07 3.47 -3.09
C ALA A 61 0.59 3.14 -1.76
N THR A 62 1.06 4.16 -1.05
CA THR A 62 1.67 3.99 0.27
C THR A 62 1.01 4.90 1.28
N PHE A 63 0.87 4.41 2.49
CA PHE A 63 0.37 5.17 3.63
C PHE A 63 1.24 4.86 4.85
N ARG A 64 1.63 5.89 5.57
CA ARG A 64 2.38 5.75 6.81
C ARG A 64 1.86 6.75 7.82
N GLY A 65 1.62 6.31 9.03
CA GLY A 65 1.20 7.17 10.12
C GLY A 65 1.66 6.62 11.46
N GLU A 66 1.41 7.37 12.53
CA GLU A 66 1.75 6.94 13.88
C GLU A 66 1.07 5.61 14.21
N SER A 67 1.84 4.65 14.74
CA SER A 67 1.37 3.30 15.02
C SER A 67 0.13 3.27 15.92
N LYS A 68 0.18 4.00 17.02
CA LYS A 68 -0.90 4.01 18.01
C LYS A 68 -2.24 4.47 17.43
N THR A 69 -2.20 5.46 16.54
CA THR A 69 -3.39 6.01 15.91
C THR A 69 -3.88 5.16 14.75
N TYR A 70 -2.96 4.73 13.89
CA TYR A 70 -3.32 4.15 12.59
C TYR A 70 -3.33 2.63 12.55
N SER A 71 -2.59 1.93 13.42
CA SER A 71 -2.66 0.47 13.39
C SER A 71 -4.08 -0.06 13.66
N PRO A 72 -4.87 0.51 14.59
CA PRO A 72 -6.25 0.07 14.78
C PRO A 72 -7.16 0.34 13.57
N ILE A 73 -6.83 1.36 12.77
CA ILE A 73 -7.59 1.69 11.56
C ILE A 73 -7.20 0.77 10.40
N LEU A 74 -5.89 0.55 10.22
CA LEU A 74 -5.36 -0.20 9.06
C LEU A 74 -5.57 -1.70 9.18
N GLN A 75 -5.40 -2.28 10.37
CA GLN A 75 -5.44 -3.74 10.54
C GLN A 75 -6.73 -4.39 10.03
N PRO A 76 -7.93 -3.89 10.40
CA PRO A 76 -9.17 -4.50 9.90
C PRO A 76 -9.29 -4.43 8.38
N LEU A 77 -8.84 -3.34 7.77
CA LEU A 77 -8.91 -3.14 6.32
C LEU A 77 -7.98 -4.11 5.60
N VAL A 78 -6.74 -4.24 6.10
CA VAL A 78 -5.75 -5.16 5.54
C VAL A 78 -6.21 -6.60 5.62
N LEU A 79 -6.74 -6.99 6.77
CA LEU A 79 -7.23 -8.36 6.98
C LEU A 79 -8.46 -8.66 6.12
N ALA A 80 -9.35 -7.69 5.94
CA ALA A 80 -10.51 -7.83 5.07
C ALA A 80 -10.07 -8.07 3.61
N ASP A 81 -9.15 -7.27 3.11
CA ASP A 81 -8.65 -7.42 1.74
C ASP A 81 -7.82 -8.70 1.57
N GLY A 82 -7.17 -9.17 2.62
CA GLY A 82 -6.38 -10.40 2.60
C GLY A 82 -7.18 -11.69 2.70
N THR A 83 -8.48 -11.62 2.97
CA THR A 83 -9.33 -12.79 3.20
C THR A 83 -9.28 -13.78 2.04
N ASN A 84 -9.31 -13.29 0.81
CA ASN A 84 -9.30 -14.11 -0.41
C ASN A 84 -7.93 -14.11 -1.11
N ALA A 85 -6.86 -13.79 -0.38
CA ALA A 85 -5.52 -13.81 -0.97
C ALA A 85 -5.12 -15.21 -1.42
N ILE A 86 -4.42 -15.30 -2.54
CA ILE A 86 -3.90 -16.57 -3.07
C ILE A 86 -2.54 -16.91 -2.46
N GLY A 87 -1.88 -15.96 -1.82
CA GLY A 87 -0.66 -16.18 -1.07
C GLY A 87 -0.62 -15.25 0.13
N ARG A 88 -0.03 -15.71 1.22
CA ARG A 88 0.02 -14.90 2.44
C ARG A 88 1.24 -15.25 3.30
N ASN A 89 1.78 -14.21 3.92
CA ASN A 89 2.76 -14.32 4.98
C ASN A 89 2.36 -13.33 6.05
N VAL A 90 1.91 -13.81 7.20
CA VAL A 90 1.30 -13.00 8.25
C VAL A 90 1.96 -13.31 9.59
N ARG A 91 2.25 -12.26 10.36
CA ARG A 91 2.75 -12.40 11.72
C ARG A 91 1.94 -11.54 12.69
N TYR A 92 1.62 -12.13 13.82
CA TYR A 92 0.96 -11.46 14.93
C TYR A 92 1.95 -11.34 16.10
N ARG A 93 1.77 -10.29 16.88
CA ARG A 93 2.49 -10.08 18.13
C ARG A 93 1.51 -9.54 19.16
N ASP A 94 1.42 -10.24 20.31
CA ASP A 94 0.50 -9.88 21.40
C ASP A 94 -0.94 -9.70 20.91
N GLY A 95 -1.39 -10.60 20.03
CA GLY A 95 -2.74 -10.57 19.45
C GLY A 95 -2.98 -9.52 18.38
N LYS A 96 -1.96 -8.72 18.04
CA LYS A 96 -2.07 -7.66 17.04
C LYS A 96 -1.34 -8.05 15.77
N LEU A 97 -1.85 -7.63 14.63
CA LEU A 97 -1.18 -7.82 13.35
C LEU A 97 0.08 -6.97 13.33
N GLN A 98 1.24 -7.61 13.20
CA GLN A 98 2.52 -6.93 13.11
C GLN A 98 2.99 -6.77 11.67
N TYR A 99 2.77 -7.81 10.88
CA TYR A 99 3.25 -7.90 9.51
C TYR A 99 2.26 -8.69 8.68
N ALA A 100 2.02 -8.24 7.47
CA ALA A 100 1.27 -9.01 6.48
C ALA A 100 1.79 -8.73 5.08
N PHE A 101 1.97 -9.77 4.31
CA PHE A 101 2.18 -9.68 2.89
C PHE A 101 1.18 -10.61 2.21
N PHE A 102 0.29 -10.00 1.43
CA PHE A 102 -0.74 -10.74 0.69
C PHE A 102 -0.49 -10.64 -0.80
N ILE A 103 -0.56 -11.78 -1.46
CA ILE A 103 -0.71 -11.84 -2.91
C ILE A 103 -2.20 -11.97 -3.17
N LEU A 104 -2.82 -10.91 -3.64
CA LEU A 104 -4.25 -10.87 -3.90
C LEU A 104 -4.55 -11.57 -5.22
N LYS A 105 -5.82 -11.93 -5.44
CA LYS A 105 -6.24 -12.48 -6.71
C LYS A 105 -5.95 -11.46 -7.82
N PRO A 106 -5.31 -11.88 -8.92
CA PRO A 106 -5.10 -10.96 -10.03
C PRO A 106 -6.43 -10.57 -10.66
N VAL A 107 -6.43 -9.43 -11.32
CA VAL A 107 -7.59 -8.95 -12.08
C VAL A 107 -7.18 -8.74 -13.53
N GLU A 108 -8.15 -8.75 -14.43
CA GLU A 108 -7.91 -8.41 -15.83
C GLU A 108 -8.42 -7.01 -16.12
N THR A 109 -7.59 -6.21 -16.76
CA THR A 109 -7.92 -4.85 -17.17
C THR A 109 -7.39 -4.63 -18.59
N GLY A 110 -8.28 -4.31 -19.50
CA GLY A 110 -7.91 -4.09 -20.90
C GLY A 110 -7.24 -5.29 -21.55
N GLY A 111 -7.68 -6.52 -21.20
CA GLY A 111 -7.09 -7.76 -21.72
C GLY A 111 -5.77 -8.15 -21.10
N LYS A 112 -5.29 -7.42 -20.11
CA LYS A 112 -4.03 -7.72 -19.40
C LYS A 112 -4.30 -8.22 -18.00
N LYS A 113 -3.54 -9.22 -17.57
CA LYS A 113 -3.54 -9.72 -16.20
C LYS A 113 -2.72 -8.78 -15.32
N ILE A 114 -3.35 -8.28 -14.28
CA ILE A 114 -2.73 -7.40 -13.28
C ILE A 114 -2.56 -8.17 -11.98
N ASN A 115 -1.32 -8.39 -11.58
CA ASN A 115 -0.99 -8.99 -10.29
C ASN A 115 -1.10 -7.92 -9.22
N ARG A 116 -1.63 -8.27 -8.05
CA ARG A 116 -1.90 -7.31 -6.97
C ARG A 116 -1.27 -7.78 -5.68
N TYR A 117 -0.64 -6.83 -4.96
CA TYR A 117 0.09 -7.12 -3.73
C TYR A 117 -0.26 -6.11 -2.65
N LEU A 118 -0.37 -6.58 -1.42
CA LEU A 118 -0.68 -5.76 -0.26
C LEU A 118 0.31 -6.07 0.86
N TYR A 119 0.96 -5.03 1.37
CA TYR A 119 1.96 -5.14 2.42
C TYR A 119 1.58 -4.24 3.60
N TYR A 120 1.72 -4.76 4.81
CA TYR A 120 1.47 -4.04 6.04
C TYR A 120 2.59 -4.31 7.03
N LEU A 121 3.03 -3.27 7.72
CA LEU A 121 4.00 -3.38 8.81
C LEU A 121 3.61 -2.43 9.93
N ASN A 122 3.43 -2.97 11.14
CA ASN A 122 3.28 -2.18 12.35
C ASN A 122 4.60 -2.22 13.12
N ASN A 123 5.36 -1.13 13.06
CA ASN A 123 6.66 -1.00 13.72
C ASN A 123 6.51 -0.19 15.01
N GLU A 124 5.79 -0.75 15.98
CA GLU A 124 5.45 -0.05 17.22
C GLU A 124 6.62 0.07 18.19
N ASN A 125 7.66 -0.74 18.03
CA ASN A 125 8.83 -0.76 18.93
C ASN A 125 10.01 0.06 18.39
N SER A 126 9.86 0.78 17.32
CA SER A 126 10.90 1.65 16.80
C SER A 126 10.95 2.98 17.55
N LYS A 127 12.02 3.75 17.36
CA LYS A 127 12.14 5.09 17.94
C LYS A 127 10.99 6.02 17.51
N ARG A 128 10.48 5.81 16.32
CA ARG A 128 9.30 6.54 15.79
C ARG A 128 8.27 5.50 15.39
N PRO A 129 7.44 5.05 16.34
CA PRO A 129 6.48 3.99 16.06
C PRO A 129 5.55 4.36 14.91
N SER A 130 5.52 3.54 13.88
CA SER A 130 4.70 3.79 12.68
C SER A 130 4.01 2.51 12.20
N ALA A 131 2.84 2.70 11.60
CA ALA A 131 2.15 1.68 10.82
C ALA A 131 2.25 2.08 9.35
N MET A 132 2.59 1.12 8.50
CA MET A 132 2.80 1.33 7.08
C MET A 132 1.95 0.37 6.26
N LEU A 133 1.31 0.91 5.23
CA LEU A 133 0.52 0.17 4.28
C LEU A 133 1.04 0.46 2.89
N ILE A 134 1.30 -0.59 2.11
CA ILE A 134 1.73 -0.45 0.73
C ILE A 134 0.86 -1.36 -0.13
N TYR A 135 0.17 -0.76 -1.11
CA TYR A 135 -0.51 -1.49 -2.16
C TYR A 135 0.21 -1.23 -3.49
N PHE A 136 0.40 -2.26 -4.27
CA PHE A 136 0.92 -2.09 -5.61
C PHE A 136 0.41 -3.20 -6.53
N ASP A 137 0.31 -2.86 -7.80
CA ASP A 137 -0.13 -3.79 -8.83
C ASP A 137 0.63 -3.57 -10.12
N GLY A 138 0.55 -4.55 -11.00
CA GLY A 138 1.19 -4.50 -12.31
C GLY A 138 1.49 -5.88 -12.84
N SER A 139 2.43 -5.95 -13.78
CA SER A 139 2.88 -7.21 -14.39
C SER A 139 3.99 -7.89 -13.59
N LEU A 140 4.48 -7.28 -12.51
CA LEU A 140 5.59 -7.82 -11.75
C LEU A 140 5.25 -9.17 -11.11
N SER A 141 6.28 -10.04 -11.04
CA SER A 141 6.19 -11.35 -10.40
C SER A 141 6.27 -11.22 -8.88
N ARG A 142 5.98 -12.33 -8.16
CA ARG A 142 6.14 -12.39 -6.71
C ARG A 142 7.57 -12.01 -6.27
N THR A 143 8.59 -12.55 -6.94
CA THR A 143 9.99 -12.24 -6.62
C THR A 143 10.29 -10.76 -6.79
N GLN A 144 9.80 -10.15 -7.86
CA GLN A 144 9.94 -8.71 -8.08
C GLN A 144 9.19 -7.90 -7.03
N ALA A 145 8.01 -8.36 -6.62
CA ALA A 145 7.21 -7.71 -5.57
C ALA A 145 7.95 -7.73 -4.23
N GLU A 146 8.50 -8.87 -3.84
CA GLU A 146 9.27 -8.99 -2.61
C GLU A 146 10.54 -8.12 -2.62
N SER A 147 11.20 -8.02 -3.77
CA SER A 147 12.36 -7.15 -3.96
C SER A 147 11.97 -5.67 -3.81
N LEU A 148 10.85 -5.28 -4.39
CA LEU A 148 10.34 -3.91 -4.28
C LEU A 148 10.07 -3.52 -2.83
N ILE A 149 9.42 -4.40 -2.08
CA ILE A 149 9.13 -4.14 -0.66
C ILE A 149 10.42 -3.93 0.13
N ARG A 150 11.44 -4.76 -0.11
CA ARG A 150 12.73 -4.59 0.55
C ARG A 150 13.36 -3.22 0.26
N SER A 151 13.21 -2.71 -0.95
CA SER A 151 13.73 -1.40 -1.32
C SER A 151 12.94 -0.24 -0.70
N LEU A 152 11.63 -0.39 -0.55
CA LEU A 152 10.76 0.64 0.02
C LEU A 152 10.88 0.75 1.55
N LYS A 153 11.34 -0.28 2.22
CA LYS A 153 11.57 -0.28 3.67
C LYS A 153 12.75 0.58 4.12
N LYS A 154 13.69 0.83 3.25
CA LYS A 154 14.93 1.55 3.59
C LYS A 154 14.71 3.06 3.80
#